data_89bb37ffcadb0b1b35b014501b3f2362
#
_entry.id   89bb37ffcadb0b1b35b014501b3f2362
#
_cell.length_a   1.000
_cell.length_b   1.000
_cell.length_c   1.000
_cell.angle_alpha   90.00
_cell.angle_beta   90.00
_cell.angle_gamma   90.00
#
_symmetry.space_group_name_H-M   'P 1'
#
loop_
_entity.id
_entity.type
_entity.pdbx_description
1 polymer ?
#
loop_
_entity_poly.entity_id
_entity_poly.type
_entity_poly.pdbx_seq_one_letter_code
_entity_poly.pdbx_strand_id
1 'polypeptide(L)'
;MALKKRIKIKEARLGSRLLGEAIKCGDSYTIRISSSHGTEKSRMNTVVHEALHVGDFDLTEAHVRRLTSVVTEVLWREGYRRTNK
;
A
#
# COMPACT_ATOMS: atom_id res chain seq x y z
N MET A 1 13.36 -8.03 -14.25
CA MET A 1 12.36 -9.10 -14.29
C MET A 1 10.96 -8.50 -14.34
N ALA A 2 10.16 -8.91 -15.28
CA ALA A 2 8.81 -8.38 -15.43
C ALA A 2 7.89 -8.93 -14.34
N LEU A 3 7.09 -8.07 -13.73
CA LEU A 3 6.08 -8.47 -12.77
C LEU A 3 4.87 -9.00 -13.53
N LYS A 4 4.49 -10.25 -13.27
CA LYS A 4 3.35 -10.88 -13.94
C LYS A 4 2.01 -10.60 -13.26
N LYS A 5 2.03 -10.01 -12.07
CA LYS A 5 0.81 -9.71 -11.32
C LYS A 5 0.11 -8.49 -11.90
N ARG A 6 -1.19 -8.58 -12.02
CA ARG A 6 -2.01 -7.44 -12.40
C ARG A 6 -2.45 -6.72 -11.14
N ILE A 7 -2.02 -5.49 -10.98
CA ILE A 7 -2.27 -4.74 -9.76
C ILE A 7 -3.08 -3.48 -10.09
N LYS A 8 -4.21 -3.33 -9.43
CA LYS A 8 -5.01 -2.10 -9.49
C LYS A 8 -4.96 -1.41 -8.15
N ILE A 9 -4.84 -0.10 -8.17
CA ILE A 9 -4.86 0.70 -6.95
C ILE A 9 -6.05 1.65 -7.05
N LYS A 10 -6.91 1.63 -6.04
CA LYS A 10 -8.11 2.45 -6.00
C LYS A 10 -8.22 3.19 -4.68
N GLU A 11 -8.62 4.45 -4.74
CA GLU A 11 -9.06 5.14 -3.55
C GLU A 11 -10.54 4.86 -3.36
N ALA A 12 -10.93 4.64 -2.12
CA ALA A 12 -12.32 4.34 -1.79
C ALA A 12 -12.62 4.79 -0.37
N ARG A 13 -13.90 5.01 -0.10
CA ARG A 13 -14.33 5.23 1.28
C ARG A 13 -14.38 3.86 1.95
N LEU A 14 -13.46 3.61 2.86
CA LEU A 14 -13.41 2.39 3.64
C LEU A 14 -14.02 2.65 5.03
N GLY A 15 -14.28 1.58 5.76
CA GLY A 15 -14.77 1.71 7.13
C GLY A 15 -13.83 2.54 8.00
N SER A 16 -14.34 3.10 9.09
CA SER A 16 -13.61 4.08 9.91
C SER A 16 -12.29 3.57 10.48
N ARG A 17 -12.10 2.26 10.55
CA ARG A 17 -10.88 1.65 11.10
C ARG A 17 -9.98 1.04 10.04
N LEU A 18 -10.38 1.12 8.78
CA LEU A 18 -9.64 0.48 7.69
C LEU A 18 -8.98 1.56 6.84
N LEU A 19 -7.65 1.60 6.86
CA LEU A 19 -6.88 2.54 6.05
C LEU A 19 -6.60 2.01 4.66
N GLY A 20 -6.52 0.70 4.51
CA GLY A 20 -6.29 0.05 3.23
C GLY A 20 -6.51 -1.44 3.31
N GLU A 21 -6.58 -2.07 2.16
CA GLU A 21 -6.66 -3.52 2.07
C GLU A 21 -6.10 -4.01 0.75
N ALA A 22 -5.62 -5.26 0.75
CA ALA A 22 -5.13 -5.93 -0.45
C ALA A 22 -6.02 -7.14 -0.71
N ILE A 23 -6.55 -7.24 -1.92
CA ILE A 23 -7.45 -8.31 -2.31
C ILE A 23 -6.84 -9.07 -3.46
N LYS A 24 -6.79 -10.39 -3.32
CA LYS A 24 -6.29 -11.27 -4.37
C LYS A 24 -7.45 -12.00 -5.04
N CYS A 25 -7.46 -12.00 -6.37
CA CYS A 25 -8.43 -12.74 -7.16
C CYS A 25 -7.71 -13.36 -8.35
N GLY A 26 -7.35 -14.64 -8.26
CA GLY A 26 -6.53 -15.30 -9.26
C GLY A 26 -5.17 -14.62 -9.41
N ASP A 27 -4.86 -14.15 -10.61
CA ASP A 27 -3.62 -13.42 -10.89
C ASP A 27 -3.75 -11.92 -10.66
N SER A 28 -4.94 -11.46 -10.31
CA SER A 28 -5.22 -10.05 -10.14
C SER A 28 -5.21 -9.66 -8.68
N TYR A 29 -4.71 -8.46 -8.41
CA TYR A 29 -4.64 -7.89 -7.08
C TYR A 29 -5.27 -6.51 -7.10
N THR A 30 -6.03 -6.18 -6.09
CA THR A 30 -6.57 -4.84 -5.93
C THR A 30 -6.12 -4.31 -4.58
N ILE A 31 -5.50 -3.14 -4.61
CA ILE A 31 -5.15 -2.42 -3.39
C ILE A 31 -6.16 -1.28 -3.27
N ARG A 32 -6.90 -1.25 -2.18
CA ARG A 32 -7.85 -0.18 -1.89
C ARG A 32 -7.27 0.68 -0.78
N ILE A 33 -7.22 1.97 -1.02
CA ILE A 33 -6.65 2.94 -0.08
C ILE A 33 -7.76 3.86 0.37
N SER A 34 -7.86 4.06 1.68
CA SER A 34 -8.86 4.97 2.22
C SER A 34 -8.66 6.38 1.68
N SER A 35 -9.76 7.01 1.31
CA SER A 35 -9.76 8.41 0.90
C SER A 35 -9.62 9.37 2.09
N SER A 36 -9.61 8.83 3.31
CA SER A 36 -9.63 9.63 4.55
C SER A 36 -8.25 9.84 5.18
N HIS A 37 -7.17 9.62 4.43
CA HIS A 37 -5.83 9.86 4.97
C HIS A 37 -5.58 11.35 5.21
N GLY A 38 -5.02 11.65 6.38
CA GLY A 38 -4.76 13.04 6.76
C GLY A 38 -3.54 13.65 6.08
N THR A 39 -2.54 12.85 5.72
CA THR A 39 -1.31 13.33 5.08
C THR A 39 -0.88 12.40 3.96
N GLU A 40 -0.09 12.94 3.03
CA GLU A 40 0.47 12.13 1.94
C GLU A 40 1.44 11.08 2.46
N LYS A 41 2.18 11.37 3.52
CA LYS A 41 3.10 10.38 4.12
C LYS A 41 2.31 9.22 4.74
N SER A 42 1.21 9.50 5.41
CA SER A 42 0.34 8.47 5.95
C SER A 42 -0.23 7.60 4.84
N ARG A 43 -0.65 8.23 3.75
CA ARG A 43 -1.16 7.49 2.59
C ARG A 43 -0.08 6.60 1.98
N MET A 44 1.13 7.13 1.83
CA MET A 44 2.27 6.36 1.32
C MET A 44 2.53 5.14 2.19
N ASN A 45 2.50 5.31 3.51
CA ASN A 45 2.69 4.20 4.45
C ASN A 45 1.67 3.08 4.18
N THR A 46 0.42 3.43 3.99
CA THR A 46 -0.63 2.45 3.70
C THR A 46 -0.42 1.77 2.35
N VAL A 47 -0.06 2.54 1.32
CA VAL A 47 0.22 1.99 0.00
C VAL A 47 1.35 0.96 0.07
N VAL A 48 2.45 1.29 0.76
CA VAL A 48 3.58 0.38 0.93
C VAL A 48 3.15 -0.87 1.69
N HIS A 49 2.39 -0.70 2.77
CA HIS A 49 1.89 -1.81 3.59
C HIS A 49 1.11 -2.82 2.74
N GLU A 50 0.15 -2.33 1.96
CA GLU A 50 -0.66 -3.23 1.13
C GLU A 50 0.13 -3.81 -0.05
N ALA A 51 1.08 -3.05 -0.58
CA ALA A 51 1.97 -3.55 -1.64
C ALA A 51 2.81 -4.73 -1.15
N LEU A 52 3.29 -4.67 0.10
CA LEU A 52 4.06 -5.77 0.66
C LEU A 52 3.20 -7.01 0.83
N HIS A 53 1.93 -6.87 1.21
CA HIS A 53 1.01 -8.00 1.25
C HIS A 53 0.80 -8.60 -0.14
N VAL A 54 0.66 -7.76 -1.17
CA VAL A 54 0.54 -8.26 -2.55
C VAL A 54 1.81 -9.01 -2.96
N GLY A 55 2.96 -8.51 -2.53
CA GLY A 55 4.23 -9.17 -2.84
C GLY A 55 4.36 -10.54 -2.19
N ASP A 56 3.87 -10.66 -0.96
CA ASP A 56 3.93 -11.92 -0.22
C ASP A 56 2.86 -11.97 0.87
N PHE A 57 1.74 -12.63 0.56
CA PHE A 57 0.64 -12.77 1.51
C PHE A 57 0.97 -13.63 2.74
N ASP A 58 2.10 -14.33 2.71
CA ASP A 58 2.53 -15.16 3.84
C ASP A 58 3.29 -14.36 4.90
N LEU A 59 3.67 -13.12 4.61
CA LEU A 59 4.32 -12.27 5.60
C LEU A 59 3.38 -11.97 6.76
N THR A 60 3.91 -12.03 7.98
CA THR A 60 3.11 -11.65 9.15
C THR A 60 2.89 -10.14 9.19
N GLU A 61 1.84 -9.70 9.87
CA GLU A 61 1.56 -8.28 10.05
C GLU A 61 2.73 -7.56 10.73
N ALA A 62 3.36 -8.17 11.71
CA ALA A 62 4.50 -7.58 12.40
C ALA A 62 5.67 -7.35 11.43
N HIS A 63 5.92 -8.30 10.55
CA HIS A 63 6.96 -8.21 9.55
C HIS A 63 6.65 -7.10 8.55
N VAL A 64 5.42 -7.09 8.05
CA VAL A 64 4.96 -6.08 7.10
C VAL A 64 5.09 -4.67 7.70
N ARG A 65 4.66 -4.48 8.94
CA ARG A 65 4.76 -3.18 9.60
C ARG A 65 6.19 -2.69 9.70
N ARG A 66 7.11 -3.58 10.05
CA ARG A 66 8.53 -3.23 10.18
C ARG A 66 9.12 -2.83 8.83
N LEU A 67 8.86 -3.62 7.79
CA LEU A 67 9.34 -3.31 6.45
C LEU A 67 8.71 -2.01 5.93
N THR A 68 7.43 -1.83 6.15
CA THR A 68 6.70 -0.63 5.73
C THR A 68 7.32 0.63 6.32
N SER A 69 7.65 0.61 7.61
CA SER A 69 8.25 1.77 8.26
C SER A 69 9.55 2.19 7.58
N VAL A 70 10.41 1.22 7.31
CA VAL A 70 11.71 1.51 6.68
C VAL A 70 11.53 2.00 5.25
N VAL A 71 10.73 1.27 4.46
CA VAL A 71 10.54 1.61 3.05
C VAL A 71 9.89 2.98 2.91
N THR A 72 8.84 3.25 3.68
CA THR A 72 8.14 4.54 3.63
C THR A 72 9.09 5.67 4.00
N GLU A 73 9.88 5.50 5.05
CA GLU A 73 10.80 6.55 5.48
C GLU A 73 11.84 6.85 4.41
N VAL A 74 12.41 5.81 3.79
CA VAL A 74 13.41 5.98 2.74
C VAL A 74 12.81 6.71 1.53
N LEU A 75 11.65 6.26 1.06
CA LEU A 75 10.99 6.89 -0.08
C LEU A 75 10.63 8.33 0.21
N TRP A 76 10.15 8.62 1.41
CA TRP A 76 9.78 9.98 1.80
C TRP A 76 10.99 10.90 1.81
N ARG A 77 12.10 10.45 2.37
CA ARG A 77 13.34 11.24 2.42
C ARG A 77 13.93 11.47 1.04
N GLU A 78 13.77 10.50 0.14
CA GLU A 78 14.22 10.65 -1.26
C GLU A 78 13.35 11.60 -2.06
N GLY A 79 12.22 12.01 -1.52
CA GLY A 79 11.36 12.97 -2.18
C GLY A 79 10.31 12.39 -3.10
N TYR A 80 10.07 11.10 -3.02
CA TYR A 80 8.99 10.50 -3.81
C TYR A 80 7.65 11.01 -3.32
N ARG A 81 6.90 11.59 -4.23
CA ARG A 81 5.58 12.17 -3.93
C ARG A 81 4.62 11.84 -5.05
N ARG A 82 3.38 11.65 -4.68
CA ARG A 82 2.34 11.46 -5.68
C ARG A 82 2.15 12.77 -6.45
N THR A 83 2.07 12.65 -7.79
CA THR A 83 1.79 13.81 -8.63
C THR A 83 0.29 14.12 -8.59
N ASN A 84 -0.05 15.35 -8.28
CA ASN A 84 -1.42 15.83 -8.33
C ASN A 84 -1.70 16.43 -9.69
N LYS A 85 -2.73 15.94 -10.35
CA LYS A 85 -3.17 16.49 -11.62
C LYS A 85 -4.58 17.03 -11.50
#